data_d65658fec88a2747f15e9ef5b51dda3d
#
_entry.id   d65658fec88a2747f15e9ef5b51dda3d
#
_cell.length_a   1.000
_cell.length_b   1.000
_cell.length_c   1.000
_cell.angle_alpha   90.00
_cell.angle_beta   90.00
_cell.angle_gamma   90.00
#
_symmetry.space_group_name_H-M   'P 1'
#
loop_
_entity.id
_entity.type
_entity.pdbx_description
1 polymer ?
#
loop_
_entity_poly.entity_id
_entity_poly.type
_entity_poly.pdbx_seq_one_letter_code
_entity_poly.pdbx_strand_id
1 'polypeptide(L)'
;DAAQCCRGDKRMTFVKPAFRHPDAPLNELGRSRRDYEGGLSTLCAGCGHDSVSAAIIDACFELNIEPHKVAKLSGIGCSSKTPAYFLSGSHSFNSVHGRMPSVATGANLANRDLIYIGISGDGDTASIGLGQFAHVVRRNLNMTYIVENNGCYGLTKGQDSATMDTGSPNKKGDINMYSPIDLARLAIEIGATFVGRSFSGDKQQLIPLIKAAISHRGFALLDVVSPCVTFNNHSESTKSYEYMRGANTDMPVDFVPMRQEITATYDSGATCEVCMHDGSVVRLYKQDNDYDIEDRQSALEATSHYAKEGKILTGLLYIQRDSEELHDVLDTARRPLNSMNEQQLCPGPRFLDSINAGLR
;
A
#
# COMPACT_ATOMS: atom_id res chain seq x y z
N ASP A 1 -25.55 48.52 10.44
CA ASP A 1 -24.14 48.77 10.01
C ASP A 1 -23.11 48.19 10.92
N ALA A 2 -23.31 47.00 11.48
CA ALA A 2 -22.31 46.32 12.34
C ALA A 2 -21.99 44.90 11.86
N ALA A 3 -22.32 44.52 10.60
CA ALA A 3 -22.16 43.16 10.10
C ALA A 3 -21.04 42.99 9.04
N GLN A 4 -20.14 43.96 8.89
CA GLN A 4 -19.15 43.95 7.81
C GLN A 4 -17.69 43.88 8.25
N CYS A 5 -17.40 43.53 9.54
CA CYS A 5 -16.03 43.58 10.07
C CYS A 5 -15.43 42.24 10.49
N CYS A 6 -15.90 41.07 9.99
CA CYS A 6 -15.29 39.78 10.31
C CYS A 6 -15.06 38.87 9.10
N ARG A 7 -14.73 39.43 7.93
CA ARG A 7 -14.05 38.68 6.87
C ARG A 7 -12.55 38.98 6.91
N GLY A 8 -11.91 38.62 8.00
CA GLY A 8 -10.45 38.56 8.03
C GLY A 8 -10.00 37.45 7.08
N ASP A 9 -9.42 37.86 5.95
CA ASP A 9 -8.72 37.03 5.01
C ASP A 9 -7.62 36.28 5.78
N LYS A 10 -7.90 35.03 6.21
CA LYS A 10 -6.90 34.15 6.81
C LYS A 10 -5.95 33.70 5.72
N ARG A 11 -5.11 34.61 5.20
CA ARG A 11 -3.96 34.22 4.40
C ARG A 11 -3.06 33.38 5.27
N MET A 12 -3.02 32.07 5.00
CA MET A 12 -1.98 31.23 5.57
C MET A 12 -0.63 31.80 5.16
N THR A 13 0.21 32.12 6.15
CA THR A 13 1.52 32.76 5.96
C THR A 13 2.55 31.88 5.24
N PHE A 14 2.21 30.64 4.93
CA PHE A 14 3.05 29.68 4.20
C PHE A 14 2.25 29.03 3.08
N VAL A 15 2.07 29.73 1.97
CA VAL A 15 1.67 29.13 0.71
C VAL A 15 2.93 28.57 0.07
N LYS A 16 3.04 27.25 -0.06
CA LYS A 16 4.09 26.62 -0.88
C LYS A 16 3.99 27.24 -2.29
N PRO A 17 5.04 27.90 -2.81
CA PRO A 17 4.96 28.52 -4.11
C PRO A 17 4.61 27.46 -5.15
N ALA A 18 3.49 27.59 -5.83
CA ALA A 18 3.10 26.72 -6.92
C ALA A 18 3.88 27.13 -8.19
N PHE A 19 5.19 26.84 -8.21
CA PHE A 19 5.95 26.96 -9.44
C PHE A 19 5.52 25.84 -10.37
N ARG A 20 4.65 26.16 -11.31
CA ARG A 20 4.33 25.29 -12.43
C ARG A 20 5.21 25.65 -13.60
N HIS A 21 5.87 24.65 -14.19
CA HIS A 21 6.41 24.86 -15.53
C HIS A 21 5.23 25.12 -16.47
N PRO A 22 5.26 26.15 -17.31
CA PRO A 22 4.11 26.49 -18.18
C PRO A 22 3.70 25.32 -19.10
N ASP A 23 4.67 24.48 -19.51
CA ASP A 23 4.45 23.33 -20.38
C ASP A 23 4.27 22.01 -19.61
N ALA A 24 4.06 22.03 -18.30
CA ALA A 24 3.81 20.81 -17.53
C ALA A 24 2.49 20.15 -17.98
N PRO A 25 2.47 18.84 -18.27
CA PRO A 25 1.25 18.16 -18.66
C PRO A 25 0.18 18.27 -17.57
N LEU A 26 -1.05 18.56 -17.98
CA LEU A 26 -2.20 18.63 -17.10
C LEU A 26 -3.12 17.44 -17.39
N ASN A 27 -3.75 16.93 -16.34
CA ASN A 27 -4.78 15.93 -16.48
C ASN A 27 -6.15 16.57 -16.80
N GLU A 28 -7.21 15.77 -16.91
CA GLU A 28 -8.57 16.25 -17.26
C GLU A 28 -9.15 17.23 -16.23
N LEU A 29 -8.66 17.20 -14.98
CA LEU A 29 -9.03 18.17 -13.93
C LEU A 29 -8.23 19.47 -14.01
N GLY A 30 -7.38 19.66 -15.02
CA GLY A 30 -6.48 20.80 -15.14
C GLY A 30 -5.41 20.86 -14.07
N ARG A 31 -5.07 19.74 -13.45
CA ARG A 31 -4.03 19.60 -12.41
C ARG A 31 -2.75 19.04 -13.03
N SER A 32 -1.61 19.53 -12.57
CA SER A 32 -0.30 18.93 -12.87
C SER A 32 0.00 17.77 -11.91
N ARG A 33 0.93 16.90 -12.29
CA ARG A 33 1.43 15.84 -11.41
C ARG A 33 1.86 16.37 -10.02
N ARG A 34 2.44 17.57 -9.99
CA ARG A 34 2.89 18.23 -8.76
C ARG A 34 1.75 18.55 -7.79
N ASP A 35 0.54 18.74 -8.26
CA ASP A 35 -0.64 18.97 -7.41
C ASP A 35 -1.04 17.72 -6.61
N TYR A 36 -0.49 16.54 -6.98
CA TYR A 36 -0.65 15.26 -6.29
C TYR A 36 0.49 14.94 -5.32
N GLU A 37 1.53 15.77 -5.27
CA GLU A 37 2.62 15.59 -4.31
C GLU A 37 2.21 15.97 -2.89
N GLY A 38 2.93 15.41 -1.91
CA GLY A 38 2.83 15.74 -0.50
C GLY A 38 4.03 16.55 0.00
N GLY A 39 4.42 16.29 1.25
CA GLY A 39 5.62 16.83 1.85
C GLY A 39 6.90 16.24 1.27
N LEU A 40 8.05 16.86 1.60
CA LEU A 40 9.35 16.27 1.28
C LEU A 40 9.55 14.97 2.09
N SER A 41 10.08 13.95 1.43
CA SER A 41 10.37 12.67 2.08
C SER A 41 11.45 12.83 3.16
N THR A 42 11.23 12.16 4.28
CA THR A 42 12.20 12.00 5.37
C THR A 42 12.66 10.56 5.52
N LEU A 43 12.41 9.72 4.51
CA LEU A 43 12.93 8.35 4.42
C LEU A 43 14.43 8.36 4.09
N CYS A 44 15.06 7.20 4.21
CA CYS A 44 16.45 7.04 3.82
C CYS A 44 16.62 7.24 2.31
N ALA A 45 17.74 7.82 1.88
CA ALA A 45 18.04 7.97 0.46
C ALA A 45 18.11 6.58 -0.20
N GLY A 46 17.37 6.40 -1.29
CA GLY A 46 17.26 5.11 -2.00
C GLY A 46 16.27 4.12 -1.37
N CYS A 47 15.47 4.52 -0.38
CA CYS A 47 14.43 3.68 0.20
C CYS A 47 13.35 3.35 -0.84
N GLY A 48 12.97 2.08 -0.96
CA GLY A 48 11.91 1.64 -1.89
C GLY A 48 10.55 2.30 -1.64
N HIS A 49 10.26 2.73 -0.42
CA HIS A 49 9.00 3.41 -0.08
C HIS A 49 8.83 4.75 -0.82
N ASP A 50 9.92 5.46 -1.15
CA ASP A 50 9.84 6.69 -1.95
C ASP A 50 9.37 6.40 -3.39
N SER A 51 9.81 5.26 -3.96
CA SER A 51 9.34 4.81 -5.28
C SER A 51 7.86 4.46 -5.27
N VAL A 52 7.37 3.84 -4.18
CA VAL A 52 5.94 3.56 -3.99
C VAL A 52 5.14 4.85 -3.90
N SER A 53 5.62 5.85 -3.12
CA SER A 53 4.99 7.17 -3.05
C SER A 53 4.86 7.83 -4.42
N ALA A 54 5.93 7.79 -5.23
CA ALA A 54 5.93 8.34 -6.58
C ALA A 54 4.96 7.60 -7.50
N ALA A 55 4.87 6.26 -7.41
CA ALA A 55 3.93 5.47 -8.19
C ALA A 55 2.46 5.76 -7.84
N ILE A 56 2.15 6.00 -6.56
CA ILE A 56 0.81 6.42 -6.12
C ILE A 56 0.45 7.80 -6.69
N ILE A 57 1.40 8.74 -6.69
CA ILE A 57 1.22 10.08 -7.28
C ILE A 57 0.85 9.95 -8.77
N ASP A 58 1.63 9.16 -9.52
CA ASP A 58 1.41 8.94 -10.95
C ASP A 58 0.06 8.26 -11.21
N ALA A 59 -0.28 7.21 -10.47
CA ALA A 59 -1.56 6.53 -10.58
C ALA A 59 -2.76 7.46 -10.30
N CYS A 60 -2.70 8.27 -9.24
CA CYS A 60 -3.77 9.21 -8.91
C CYS A 60 -3.89 10.35 -9.92
N PHE A 61 -2.77 10.82 -10.47
CA PHE A 61 -2.74 11.82 -11.54
C PHE A 61 -3.41 11.30 -12.83
N GLU A 62 -3.04 10.09 -13.26
CA GLU A 62 -3.58 9.45 -14.46
C GLU A 62 -5.07 9.05 -14.32
N LEU A 63 -5.52 8.71 -13.12
CA LEU A 63 -6.92 8.42 -12.83
C LEU A 63 -7.78 9.66 -12.63
N ASN A 64 -7.22 10.88 -12.74
CA ASN A 64 -7.94 12.14 -12.52
C ASN A 64 -8.61 12.20 -11.12
N ILE A 65 -7.96 11.70 -10.08
CA ILE A 65 -8.54 11.67 -8.74
C ILE A 65 -8.49 13.06 -8.11
N GLU A 66 -9.62 13.53 -7.57
CA GLU A 66 -9.65 14.73 -6.75
C GLU A 66 -9.05 14.45 -5.37
N PRO A 67 -7.94 15.12 -4.97
CA PRO A 67 -7.26 14.80 -3.71
C PRO A 67 -8.17 14.82 -2.48
N HIS A 68 -9.13 15.73 -2.40
CA HIS A 68 -10.06 15.84 -1.27
C HIS A 68 -11.07 14.67 -1.18
N LYS A 69 -11.19 13.84 -2.22
CA LYS A 69 -11.98 12.60 -2.20
C LYS A 69 -11.20 11.39 -1.71
N VAL A 70 -9.96 11.57 -1.30
CA VAL A 70 -9.12 10.47 -0.81
C VAL A 70 -8.97 10.54 0.70
N ALA A 71 -9.13 9.40 1.37
CA ALA A 71 -8.75 9.18 2.75
C ALA A 71 -7.52 8.25 2.78
N LYS A 72 -6.40 8.78 3.24
CA LYS A 72 -5.13 8.04 3.42
C LYS A 72 -5.06 7.52 4.85
N LEU A 73 -4.67 6.27 5.00
CA LEU A 73 -4.51 5.67 6.32
C LEU A 73 -3.13 5.03 6.45
N SER A 74 -2.60 5.03 7.65
CA SER A 74 -1.36 4.31 7.97
C SER A 74 -1.38 3.74 9.38
N GLY A 75 -0.54 2.72 9.58
CA GLY A 75 -0.18 2.21 10.91
C GLY A 75 1.08 2.89 11.47
N ILE A 76 2.02 2.10 11.96
CA ILE A 76 3.28 2.57 12.54
C ILE A 76 4.46 1.88 11.82
N GLY A 77 5.55 2.61 11.59
CA GLY A 77 6.75 2.14 10.93
C GLY A 77 7.30 3.19 9.95
N CYS A 78 8.30 2.83 9.15
CA CYS A 78 8.80 3.69 8.06
C CYS A 78 7.70 3.97 7.04
N SER A 79 6.94 2.95 6.66
CA SER A 79 5.78 3.02 5.77
C SER A 79 4.68 3.97 6.26
N SER A 80 4.56 4.21 7.56
CA SER A 80 3.58 5.14 8.10
C SER A 80 3.83 6.60 7.72
N LYS A 81 5.02 6.91 7.23
CA LYS A 81 5.38 8.24 6.72
C LYS A 81 4.91 8.45 5.28
N THR A 82 4.80 7.38 4.49
CA THR A 82 4.43 7.43 3.06
C THR A 82 3.19 8.27 2.77
N PRO A 83 2.08 8.19 3.54
CA PRO A 83 0.92 9.05 3.31
C PRO A 83 1.18 10.56 3.40
N ALA A 84 2.27 10.99 4.05
CA ALA A 84 2.63 12.40 4.09
C ALA A 84 3.26 12.91 2.78
N TYR A 85 3.70 12.00 1.89
CA TYR A 85 4.47 12.35 0.70
C TYR A 85 3.64 12.43 -0.58
N PHE A 86 2.38 12.04 -0.55
CA PHE A 86 1.44 12.18 -1.67
C PHE A 86 0.13 12.84 -1.25
N LEU A 87 -0.59 13.42 -2.20
CA LEU A 87 -1.93 14.01 -2.05
C LEU A 87 -2.09 14.89 -0.80
N SER A 88 -1.33 16.00 -0.72
CA SER A 88 -1.37 16.91 0.44
C SER A 88 -2.77 17.46 0.74
N GLY A 89 -3.66 17.57 -0.27
CA GLY A 89 -5.04 18.03 -0.14
C GLY A 89 -6.07 16.96 0.26
N SER A 90 -5.63 15.76 0.68
CA SER A 90 -6.50 14.65 1.08
C SER A 90 -6.71 14.57 2.59
N HIS A 91 -7.68 13.74 3.03
CA HIS A 91 -7.83 13.37 4.43
C HIS A 91 -6.72 12.38 4.84
N SER A 92 -6.29 12.42 6.10
CA SER A 92 -5.25 11.49 6.58
C SER A 92 -5.52 11.03 8.01
N PHE A 93 -5.36 9.72 8.25
CA PHE A 93 -5.48 9.08 9.55
C PHE A 93 -4.21 8.26 9.81
N ASN A 94 -3.52 8.54 10.93
CA ASN A 94 -2.48 7.65 11.44
C ASN A 94 -3.03 6.88 12.62
N SER A 95 -3.01 5.55 12.55
CA SER A 95 -3.53 4.69 13.61
C SER A 95 -2.41 4.17 14.52
N VAL A 96 -2.78 3.56 15.65
CA VAL A 96 -1.85 2.76 16.45
C VAL A 96 -1.40 1.52 15.67
N HIS A 97 -0.26 0.96 16.08
CA HIS A 97 0.42 -0.15 15.41
C HIS A 97 -0.50 -1.34 15.14
N GLY A 98 -0.59 -1.76 13.88
CA GLY A 98 -1.41 -2.87 13.43
C GLY A 98 -2.92 -2.62 13.43
N ARG A 99 -3.38 -1.37 13.64
CA ARG A 99 -4.82 -1.05 13.76
C ARG A 99 -5.38 -0.23 12.59
N MET A 100 -4.58 0.04 11.58
CA MET A 100 -5.03 0.77 10.38
C MET A 100 -6.30 0.14 9.77
N PRO A 101 -6.45 -1.20 9.63
CA PRO A 101 -7.65 -1.80 9.06
C PRO A 101 -8.93 -1.52 9.85
N SER A 102 -8.83 -1.43 11.19
CA SER A 102 -9.98 -1.11 12.05
C SER A 102 -10.42 0.34 11.88
N VAL A 103 -9.46 1.27 11.83
CA VAL A 103 -9.74 2.70 11.57
C VAL A 103 -10.32 2.88 10.18
N ALA A 104 -9.76 2.19 9.17
CA ALA A 104 -10.29 2.19 7.81
C ALA A 104 -11.74 1.71 7.75
N THR A 105 -12.07 0.62 8.47
CA THR A 105 -13.43 0.10 8.53
C THR A 105 -14.40 1.14 9.08
N GLY A 106 -14.07 1.79 10.20
CA GLY A 106 -14.93 2.83 10.80
C GLY A 106 -15.07 4.06 9.92
N ALA A 107 -13.98 4.53 9.31
CA ALA A 107 -13.99 5.69 8.42
C ALA A 107 -14.80 5.42 7.15
N ASN A 108 -14.66 4.23 6.54
CA ASN A 108 -15.41 3.83 5.34
C ASN A 108 -16.90 3.70 5.64
N LEU A 109 -17.29 3.07 6.76
CA LEU A 109 -18.69 2.99 7.18
C LEU A 109 -19.30 4.37 7.46
N ALA A 110 -18.51 5.33 7.93
CA ALA A 110 -18.98 6.71 8.14
C ALA A 110 -19.10 7.51 6.83
N ASN A 111 -18.23 7.30 5.86
CA ASN A 111 -18.24 8.00 4.59
C ASN A 111 -17.79 7.08 3.45
N ARG A 112 -18.75 6.46 2.78
CA ARG A 112 -18.53 5.55 1.64
C ARG A 112 -18.14 6.24 0.33
N ASP A 113 -18.22 7.56 0.27
CA ASP A 113 -17.95 8.33 -0.97
C ASP A 113 -16.47 8.68 -1.12
N LEU A 114 -15.63 8.36 -0.13
CA LEU A 114 -14.18 8.55 -0.21
C LEU A 114 -13.48 7.32 -0.77
N ILE A 115 -12.38 7.57 -1.47
CA ILE A 115 -11.42 6.55 -1.90
C ILE A 115 -10.46 6.29 -0.72
N TYR A 116 -10.39 5.06 -0.27
CA TYR A 116 -9.57 4.67 0.88
C TYR A 116 -8.26 4.03 0.43
N ILE A 117 -7.13 4.65 0.76
CA ILE A 117 -5.78 4.13 0.48
C ILE A 117 -5.05 3.95 1.81
N GLY A 118 -4.83 2.70 2.19
CA GLY A 118 -4.10 2.32 3.41
C GLY A 118 -2.66 1.91 3.07
N ILE A 119 -1.69 2.51 3.75
CA ILE A 119 -0.27 2.17 3.62
C ILE A 119 0.23 1.58 4.93
N SER A 120 0.85 0.41 4.86
CA SER A 120 1.37 -0.29 6.03
C SER A 120 2.69 -0.99 5.68
N GLY A 121 3.53 -1.22 6.66
CA GLY A 121 4.69 -2.10 6.52
C GLY A 121 4.30 -3.55 6.78
N ASP A 122 5.17 -4.44 6.36
CA ASP A 122 5.03 -5.88 6.59
C ASP A 122 4.98 -6.25 8.08
N GLY A 123 5.83 -5.64 8.90
CA GLY A 123 5.79 -5.86 10.36
C GLY A 123 4.52 -5.30 11.01
N ASP A 124 4.03 -4.16 10.57
CA ASP A 124 2.77 -3.57 11.02
C ASP A 124 1.57 -4.46 10.65
N THR A 125 1.60 -5.05 9.45
CA THR A 125 0.52 -5.89 8.90
C THR A 125 0.62 -7.34 9.37
N ALA A 126 1.74 -8.00 9.09
CA ALA A 126 1.89 -9.46 9.25
C ALA A 126 2.22 -9.88 10.69
N SER A 127 2.89 -9.02 11.47
CA SER A 127 3.21 -9.35 12.87
C SER A 127 2.12 -8.84 13.82
N ILE A 128 2.01 -7.52 13.98
CA ILE A 128 1.14 -6.92 15.00
C ILE A 128 -0.32 -6.87 14.54
N GLY A 129 -0.54 -6.61 13.24
CA GLY A 129 -1.84 -6.35 12.66
C GLY A 129 -2.53 -7.56 12.01
N LEU A 130 -1.97 -8.77 12.07
CA LEU A 130 -2.44 -9.91 11.29
C LEU A 130 -3.93 -10.21 11.47
N GLY A 131 -4.42 -10.18 12.70
CA GLY A 131 -5.85 -10.37 12.97
C GLY A 131 -6.72 -9.26 12.37
N GLN A 132 -6.25 -8.01 12.39
CA GLN A 132 -6.96 -6.89 11.78
C GLN A 132 -6.95 -6.98 10.25
N PHE A 133 -5.82 -7.38 9.67
CA PHE A 133 -5.68 -7.65 8.24
C PHE A 133 -6.63 -8.76 7.79
N ALA A 134 -6.63 -9.91 8.48
CA ALA A 134 -7.53 -11.01 8.15
C ALA A 134 -9.02 -10.58 8.19
N HIS A 135 -9.41 -9.78 9.16
CA HIS A 135 -10.79 -9.33 9.29
C HIS A 135 -11.19 -8.24 8.29
N VAL A 136 -10.29 -7.37 7.84
CA VAL A 136 -10.61 -6.38 6.80
C VAL A 136 -10.75 -7.06 5.44
N VAL A 137 -9.91 -8.05 5.13
CA VAL A 137 -10.06 -8.92 3.96
C VAL A 137 -11.43 -9.63 3.98
N ARG A 138 -11.73 -10.34 5.07
CA ARG A 138 -12.99 -11.10 5.23
C ARG A 138 -14.24 -10.23 5.08
N ARG A 139 -14.17 -8.95 5.47
CA ARG A 139 -15.28 -8.00 5.31
C ARG A 139 -15.40 -7.45 3.90
N ASN A 140 -14.43 -7.71 3.05
CA ASN A 140 -14.30 -7.12 1.73
C ASN A 140 -14.48 -5.58 1.74
N LEU A 141 -13.77 -4.92 2.66
CA LEU A 141 -13.84 -3.47 2.80
C LEU A 141 -13.36 -2.79 1.51
N ASN A 142 -14.15 -1.89 0.95
CA ASN A 142 -13.76 -1.16 -0.25
C ASN A 142 -12.58 -0.21 0.03
N MET A 143 -11.36 -0.71 -0.16
CA MET A 143 -10.12 0.02 0.03
C MET A 143 -8.94 -0.58 -0.74
N THR A 144 -7.99 0.24 -1.10
CA THR A 144 -6.67 -0.19 -1.57
C THR A 144 -5.73 -0.27 -0.38
N TYR A 145 -5.21 -1.47 -0.09
CA TYR A 145 -4.28 -1.75 0.99
C TYR A 145 -2.89 -2.05 0.40
N ILE A 146 -1.94 -1.15 0.58
CA ILE A 146 -0.57 -1.30 0.08
C ILE A 146 0.34 -1.67 1.25
N VAL A 147 1.02 -2.81 1.14
CA VAL A 147 2.06 -3.24 2.07
C VAL A 147 3.42 -2.92 1.45
N GLU A 148 4.18 -2.05 2.10
CA GLU A 148 5.58 -1.78 1.76
C GLU A 148 6.46 -2.80 2.48
N ASN A 149 6.72 -3.93 1.80
CA ASN A 149 7.32 -5.14 2.36
C ASN A 149 8.84 -5.12 2.22
N ASN A 150 9.56 -5.01 3.32
CA ASN A 150 11.02 -5.03 3.37
C ASN A 150 11.61 -6.10 4.30
N GLY A 151 10.79 -6.98 4.89
CA GLY A 151 11.21 -8.05 5.78
C GLY A 151 11.64 -7.61 7.18
N CYS A 152 11.56 -6.32 7.52
CA CYS A 152 12.03 -5.84 8.82
C CYS A 152 11.27 -4.63 9.36
N TYR A 153 11.40 -4.37 10.67
CA TYR A 153 10.99 -3.12 11.30
C TYR A 153 12.10 -2.06 11.15
N GLY A 154 12.10 -1.33 10.02
CA GLY A 154 13.15 -0.35 9.73
C GLY A 154 13.18 0.83 10.70
N LEU A 155 12.03 1.38 11.13
CA LEU A 155 11.93 2.55 12.01
C LEU A 155 12.58 2.31 13.38
N THR A 156 12.43 1.12 13.93
CA THR A 156 12.96 0.70 15.23
C THR A 156 14.33 0.03 15.14
N LYS A 157 14.99 0.16 13.99
CA LYS A 157 16.38 -0.22 13.71
C LYS A 157 16.62 -1.71 13.45
N GLY A 158 15.71 -2.39 12.73
CA GLY A 158 16.00 -3.67 12.06
C GLY A 158 15.71 -4.92 12.87
N GLN A 159 14.58 -4.94 13.60
CA GLN A 159 14.03 -6.17 14.14
C GLN A 159 13.38 -6.99 13.02
N ASP A 160 13.30 -8.30 13.23
CA ASP A 160 12.64 -9.23 12.33
C ASP A 160 11.14 -8.92 12.22
N SER A 161 10.63 -8.90 11.00
CA SER A 161 9.19 -8.96 10.79
C SER A 161 8.74 -10.38 10.50
N ALA A 162 7.44 -10.62 10.50
CA ALA A 162 6.89 -11.93 10.17
C ALA A 162 7.05 -12.33 8.68
N THR A 163 7.54 -11.44 7.83
CA THR A 163 7.84 -11.71 6.41
C THR A 163 9.34 -11.90 6.15
N MET A 164 10.18 -11.83 7.19
CA MET A 164 11.62 -12.03 7.09
C MET A 164 11.96 -13.46 6.69
N ASP A 165 12.93 -13.62 5.78
CA ASP A 165 13.37 -14.93 5.31
C ASP A 165 13.95 -15.77 6.45
N THR A 166 13.67 -17.09 6.44
CA THR A 166 14.27 -18.04 7.39
C THR A 166 15.80 -18.05 7.21
N GLY A 167 16.52 -18.02 8.31
CA GLY A 167 18.00 -18.02 8.30
C GLY A 167 18.63 -16.64 8.14
N SER A 168 17.85 -15.58 7.89
CA SER A 168 18.38 -14.22 7.84
C SER A 168 18.67 -13.69 9.23
N PRO A 169 19.83 -13.04 9.47
CA PRO A 169 20.15 -12.40 10.73
C PRO A 169 19.49 -11.02 10.84
N ASN A 170 19.02 -10.68 12.01
CA ASN A 170 18.61 -9.33 12.34
C ASN A 170 19.83 -8.44 12.66
N LYS A 171 19.60 -7.16 12.92
CA LYS A 171 20.68 -6.22 13.25
C LYS A 171 21.53 -6.63 14.48
N LYS A 172 21.01 -7.43 15.38
CA LYS A 172 21.73 -7.91 16.58
C LYS A 172 22.52 -9.19 16.31
N GLY A 173 22.35 -9.78 15.12
CA GLY A 173 22.94 -11.06 14.74
C GLY A 173 22.09 -12.28 15.13
N ASP A 174 20.88 -12.08 15.68
CA ASP A 174 19.97 -13.20 15.95
C ASP A 174 19.40 -13.70 14.62
N ILE A 175 19.39 -15.01 14.42
CA ILE A 175 18.92 -15.63 13.17
C ILE A 175 17.42 -15.90 13.25
N ASN A 176 16.67 -15.46 12.23
CA ASN A 176 15.25 -15.81 12.13
C ASN A 176 15.08 -17.31 11.87
N MET A 177 14.46 -18.00 12.81
CA MET A 177 14.19 -19.44 12.75
C MET A 177 12.79 -19.76 12.18
N TYR A 178 11.94 -18.75 11.98
CA TYR A 178 10.55 -18.91 11.59
C TYR A 178 10.39 -18.79 10.07
N SER A 179 9.42 -19.53 9.54
CA SER A 179 9.02 -19.38 8.13
C SER A 179 8.31 -18.05 7.91
N PRO A 180 8.60 -17.33 6.81
CA PRO A 180 7.95 -16.06 6.50
C PRO A 180 6.47 -16.25 6.18
N ILE A 181 5.66 -15.28 6.59
CA ILE A 181 4.26 -15.17 6.15
C ILE A 181 4.24 -14.54 4.76
N ASP A 182 3.68 -15.25 3.78
CA ASP A 182 3.36 -14.69 2.46
C ASP A 182 1.98 -14.01 2.53
N LEU A 183 2.00 -12.67 2.59
CA LEU A 183 0.77 -11.87 2.73
C LEU A 183 -0.15 -11.95 1.52
N ALA A 184 0.40 -12.04 0.31
CA ALA A 184 -0.41 -12.16 -0.90
C ALA A 184 -1.13 -13.52 -0.94
N ARG A 185 -0.40 -14.61 -0.67
CA ARG A 185 -0.99 -15.94 -0.58
C ARG A 185 -2.04 -16.03 0.54
N LEU A 186 -1.72 -15.50 1.71
CA LEU A 186 -2.67 -15.47 2.83
C LEU A 186 -3.94 -14.69 2.46
N ALA A 187 -3.81 -13.55 1.78
CA ALA A 187 -4.96 -12.77 1.35
C ALA A 187 -5.87 -13.54 0.38
N ILE A 188 -5.28 -14.24 -0.59
CA ILE A 188 -6.04 -15.10 -1.53
C ILE A 188 -6.79 -16.20 -0.75
N GLU A 189 -6.10 -16.87 0.19
CA GLU A 189 -6.65 -17.96 1.00
C GLU A 189 -7.85 -17.51 1.83
N ILE A 190 -7.76 -16.34 2.49
CA ILE A 190 -8.83 -15.81 3.35
C ILE A 190 -9.88 -14.99 2.60
N GLY A 191 -9.84 -14.93 1.26
CA GLY A 191 -10.91 -14.45 0.41
C GLY A 191 -10.79 -12.99 -0.04
N ALA A 192 -9.58 -12.44 -0.15
CA ALA A 192 -9.39 -11.15 -0.82
C ALA A 192 -9.91 -11.19 -2.26
N THR A 193 -10.51 -10.09 -2.71
CA THR A 193 -11.13 -10.00 -4.04
C THR A 193 -10.20 -9.38 -5.09
N PHE A 194 -9.10 -8.77 -4.67
CA PHE A 194 -8.02 -8.32 -5.54
C PHE A 194 -6.69 -8.50 -4.81
N VAL A 195 -5.75 -9.19 -5.42
CA VAL A 195 -4.39 -9.37 -4.88
C VAL A 195 -3.37 -9.19 -5.98
N GLY A 196 -2.48 -8.22 -5.79
CA GLY A 196 -1.32 -8.01 -6.65
C GLY A 196 -0.04 -8.00 -5.83
N ARG A 197 1.07 -8.33 -6.48
CA ARG A 197 2.42 -8.17 -5.94
C ARG A 197 3.29 -7.46 -6.96
N SER A 198 4.13 -6.55 -6.49
CA SER A 198 5.06 -5.84 -7.35
C SER A 198 6.36 -5.53 -6.63
N PHE A 199 7.30 -4.97 -7.36
CA PHE A 199 8.54 -4.44 -6.83
C PHE A 199 8.55 -2.91 -6.95
N SER A 200 8.99 -2.21 -5.91
CA SER A 200 9.03 -0.74 -5.87
C SER A 200 9.84 -0.10 -6.99
N GLY A 201 10.85 -0.82 -7.52
CA GLY A 201 11.67 -0.39 -8.65
C GLY A 201 11.08 -0.70 -10.03
N ASP A 202 9.96 -1.44 -10.12
CA ASP A 202 9.26 -1.71 -11.40
C ASP A 202 8.01 -0.83 -11.51
N LYS A 203 8.20 0.44 -11.80
CA LYS A 203 7.08 1.40 -11.93
C LYS A 203 6.17 1.08 -13.12
N GLN A 204 6.68 0.43 -14.17
CA GLN A 204 5.87 0.05 -15.33
C GLN A 204 4.81 -0.97 -14.97
N GLN A 205 5.07 -1.84 -13.99
CA GLN A 205 4.09 -2.78 -13.44
C GLN A 205 3.31 -2.17 -12.27
N LEU A 206 3.98 -1.46 -11.37
CA LEU A 206 3.38 -0.97 -10.12
C LEU A 206 2.28 0.08 -10.36
N ILE A 207 2.49 1.04 -11.27
CA ILE A 207 1.51 2.09 -11.54
C ILE A 207 0.18 1.52 -12.08
N PRO A 208 0.16 0.65 -13.11
CA PRO A 208 -1.07 -0.01 -13.56
C PRO A 208 -1.76 -0.84 -12.46
N LEU A 209 -1.00 -1.54 -11.62
CA LEU A 209 -1.56 -2.30 -10.50
C LEU A 209 -2.22 -1.40 -9.45
N ILE A 210 -1.60 -0.26 -9.10
CA ILE A 210 -2.20 0.72 -8.19
C ILE A 210 -3.50 1.28 -8.79
N LYS A 211 -3.50 1.61 -10.09
CA LYS A 211 -4.71 2.10 -10.79
C LYS A 211 -5.82 1.06 -10.76
N ALA A 212 -5.50 -0.21 -11.05
CA ALA A 212 -6.47 -1.30 -11.00
C ALA A 212 -7.01 -1.52 -9.59
N ALA A 213 -6.14 -1.49 -8.56
CA ALA A 213 -6.52 -1.64 -7.16
C ALA A 213 -7.44 -0.51 -6.68
N ILE A 214 -7.17 0.74 -7.06
CA ILE A 214 -8.03 1.90 -6.73
C ILE A 214 -9.40 1.79 -7.42
N SER A 215 -9.43 1.23 -8.62
CA SER A 215 -10.66 1.07 -9.41
C SER A 215 -11.46 -0.17 -9.03
N HIS A 216 -10.87 -1.09 -8.27
CA HIS A 216 -11.55 -2.30 -7.80
C HIS A 216 -12.58 -1.97 -6.74
N ARG A 217 -13.75 -2.65 -6.80
CA ARG A 217 -14.80 -2.53 -5.80
C ARG A 217 -14.67 -3.66 -4.78
N GLY A 218 -14.19 -3.36 -3.59
CA GLY A 218 -13.90 -4.29 -2.52
C GLY A 218 -12.48 -4.15 -2.01
N PHE A 219 -11.98 -5.17 -1.33
CA PHE A 219 -10.66 -5.16 -0.74
C PHE A 219 -9.58 -5.50 -1.79
N ALA A 220 -8.70 -4.54 -2.04
CA ALA A 220 -7.55 -4.71 -2.91
C ALA A 220 -6.24 -4.70 -2.11
N LEU A 221 -5.49 -5.80 -2.13
CA LEU A 221 -4.14 -5.89 -1.59
C LEU A 221 -3.09 -5.68 -2.68
N LEU A 222 -2.11 -4.83 -2.39
CA LEU A 222 -0.85 -4.76 -3.12
C LEU A 222 0.31 -5.04 -2.15
N ASP A 223 0.96 -6.18 -2.28
CA ASP A 223 2.19 -6.53 -1.55
C ASP A 223 3.39 -6.05 -2.38
N VAL A 224 3.99 -4.92 -2.02
CA VAL A 224 5.07 -4.30 -2.77
C VAL A 224 6.40 -4.57 -2.09
N VAL A 225 7.24 -5.39 -2.72
CA VAL A 225 8.62 -5.59 -2.27
C VAL A 225 9.34 -4.24 -2.35
N SER A 226 9.73 -3.71 -1.19
CA SER A 226 10.23 -2.36 -1.01
C SER A 226 11.46 -2.35 -0.11
N PRO A 227 12.67 -2.54 -0.67
CA PRO A 227 13.88 -2.80 0.09
C PRO A 227 14.24 -1.75 1.11
N CYS A 228 14.77 -2.20 2.27
CA CYS A 228 15.34 -1.34 3.29
C CYS A 228 16.85 -1.22 3.10
N VAL A 229 17.33 -0.07 2.66
CA VAL A 229 18.76 0.20 2.41
C VAL A 229 19.64 0.23 3.66
N THR A 230 19.03 0.21 4.86
CA THR A 230 19.75 0.49 6.11
C THR A 230 19.87 -0.71 7.02
N PHE A 231 18.91 -1.64 7.03
CA PHE A 231 18.79 -2.62 8.09
C PHE A 231 18.73 -4.09 7.66
N ASN A 232 18.68 -4.39 6.39
CA ASN A 232 18.71 -5.76 5.89
C ASN A 232 20.00 -6.04 5.12
N ASN A 233 21.15 -5.61 5.67
CA ASN A 233 22.47 -5.67 5.04
C ASN A 233 23.46 -6.42 5.96
N HIS A 234 23.44 -7.76 5.94
CA HIS A 234 24.31 -8.60 6.74
C HIS A 234 24.99 -9.68 5.89
N SER A 235 26.25 -10.03 6.23
CA SER A 235 27.11 -10.99 5.52
C SER A 235 26.56 -12.43 5.48
N GLU A 236 25.63 -12.80 6.34
CA GLU A 236 24.97 -14.11 6.39
C GLU A 236 23.56 -14.13 5.78
N SER A 237 23.05 -13.00 5.35
CA SER A 237 21.88 -12.92 4.51
C SER A 237 22.26 -13.30 3.10
N THR A 238 21.47 -14.12 2.41
CA THR A 238 21.57 -14.29 0.94
C THR A 238 21.47 -12.96 0.22
N LYS A 239 21.27 -11.88 0.96
CA LYS A 239 21.04 -10.49 0.59
C LYS A 239 22.16 -9.54 1.04
N SER A 240 23.39 -10.03 1.34
CA SER A 240 24.49 -9.17 1.77
C SER A 240 25.54 -8.94 0.67
N TYR A 241 26.23 -7.79 0.74
CA TYR A 241 27.36 -7.48 -0.13
C TYR A 241 28.47 -8.55 -0.09
N GLU A 242 28.65 -9.21 1.05
CA GLU A 242 29.74 -10.17 1.27
C GLU A 242 29.44 -11.52 0.62
N TYR A 243 28.20 -12.00 0.71
CA TYR A 243 27.76 -13.23 0.03
C TYR A 243 27.87 -13.11 -1.49
N MET A 244 27.51 -11.97 -2.05
CA MET A 244 27.55 -11.71 -3.48
C MET A 244 28.99 -11.51 -3.99
N ARG A 245 29.89 -10.97 -3.17
CA ARG A 245 31.33 -10.87 -3.51
C ARG A 245 32.03 -12.22 -3.53
N GLY A 246 31.57 -13.17 -2.72
CA GLY A 246 32.08 -14.55 -2.72
C GLY A 246 31.58 -15.42 -3.86
N ALA A 247 30.45 -15.07 -4.48
CA ALA A 247 29.83 -15.85 -5.56
C ALA A 247 30.18 -15.36 -6.97
N ASN A 248 30.79 -14.17 -7.13
CA ASN A 248 31.18 -13.61 -8.43
C ASN A 248 32.63 -13.13 -8.40
N THR A 249 33.51 -13.90 -9.01
CA THR A 249 34.80 -13.45 -9.54
C THR A 249 34.52 -12.66 -10.82
N ASP A 250 34.97 -11.40 -10.88
CA ASP A 250 35.06 -10.55 -12.09
C ASP A 250 33.83 -9.69 -12.50
N MET A 251 33.24 -8.95 -11.56
CA MET A 251 32.53 -7.73 -11.95
C MET A 251 33.25 -6.50 -11.42
N PRO A 252 33.53 -5.45 -12.25
CA PRO A 252 33.98 -4.18 -11.75
C PRO A 252 32.92 -3.65 -10.79
N VAL A 253 33.34 -3.26 -9.57
CA VAL A 253 32.45 -2.67 -8.57
C VAL A 253 32.11 -1.26 -9.06
N ASP A 254 31.07 -1.14 -9.86
CA ASP A 254 30.42 0.15 -10.05
C ASP A 254 29.74 0.48 -8.72
N PHE A 255 30.33 1.45 -8.03
CA PHE A 255 29.75 2.02 -6.83
C PHE A 255 28.43 2.69 -7.21
N VAL A 256 27.30 2.02 -6.97
CA VAL A 256 25.98 2.63 -7.11
C VAL A 256 25.83 3.65 -5.99
N PRO A 257 25.74 4.95 -6.29
CA PRO A 257 25.56 5.97 -5.27
C PRO A 257 24.27 5.65 -4.49
N MET A 258 24.30 5.75 -3.17
CA MET A 258 23.13 5.52 -2.28
C MET A 258 21.90 6.41 -2.57
N ARG A 259 21.93 7.20 -3.62
CA ARG A 259 20.85 8.10 -4.06
C ARG A 259 20.19 7.67 -5.36
N GLN A 260 20.65 6.59 -5.98
CA GLN A 260 20.11 6.12 -7.26
C GLN A 260 18.97 5.14 -7.01
N GLU A 261 17.84 5.39 -7.66
CA GLU A 261 16.69 4.48 -7.64
C GLU A 261 17.06 3.14 -8.29
N ILE A 262 16.71 2.02 -7.64
CA ILE A 262 16.83 0.70 -8.24
C ILE A 262 15.60 0.47 -9.11
N THR A 263 15.81 0.30 -10.40
CA THR A 263 14.74 0.02 -11.36
C THR A 263 14.91 -1.37 -11.96
N ALA A 264 13.78 -2.02 -12.27
CA ALA A 264 13.76 -3.29 -12.97
C ALA A 264 12.77 -3.21 -14.14
N THR A 265 13.22 -3.64 -15.33
CA THR A 265 12.37 -3.73 -16.52
C THR A 265 12.60 -5.09 -17.15
N TYR A 266 11.53 -5.90 -17.31
CA TYR A 266 11.59 -7.24 -17.86
C TYR A 266 10.21 -7.67 -18.37
N ASP A 267 10.19 -8.61 -19.32
CA ASP A 267 8.99 -9.04 -20.02
C ASP A 267 8.13 -9.98 -19.17
N SER A 268 6.84 -10.10 -19.51
CA SER A 268 5.92 -11.10 -18.92
C SER A 268 6.46 -12.51 -19.19
N GLY A 269 6.35 -13.40 -18.20
CA GLY A 269 6.92 -14.75 -18.26
C GLY A 269 8.45 -14.82 -18.06
N ALA A 270 9.13 -13.67 -17.89
CA ALA A 270 10.56 -13.63 -17.64
C ALA A 270 10.91 -13.53 -16.15
N THR A 271 12.12 -14.00 -15.81
CA THR A 271 12.72 -13.80 -14.48
C THR A 271 13.77 -12.69 -14.58
N CYS A 272 13.75 -11.78 -13.60
CA CYS A 272 14.76 -10.73 -13.46
C CYS A 272 15.43 -10.85 -12.10
N GLU A 273 16.75 -10.76 -12.06
CA GLU A 273 17.51 -10.61 -10.82
C GLU A 273 17.78 -9.12 -10.60
N VAL A 274 17.36 -8.61 -9.46
CA VAL A 274 17.53 -7.21 -9.07
C VAL A 274 18.52 -7.15 -7.92
N CYS A 275 19.63 -6.46 -8.14
CA CYS A 275 20.62 -6.19 -7.10
C CYS A 275 20.19 -4.95 -6.29
N MET A 276 20.04 -5.12 -5.00
CA MET A 276 19.65 -4.07 -4.06
C MET A 276 20.86 -3.24 -3.62
N HIS A 277 20.63 -2.08 -3.00
CA HIS A 277 21.69 -1.21 -2.49
C HIS A 277 22.58 -1.87 -1.44
N ASP A 278 22.07 -2.87 -0.75
CA ASP A 278 22.80 -3.68 0.22
C ASP A 278 23.55 -4.86 -0.40
N GLY A 279 23.49 -4.98 -1.75
CA GLY A 279 24.09 -6.09 -2.49
C GLY A 279 23.26 -7.36 -2.50
N SER A 280 22.10 -7.39 -1.85
CA SER A 280 21.18 -8.51 -1.95
C SER A 280 20.60 -8.65 -3.35
N VAL A 281 20.27 -9.86 -3.77
CA VAL A 281 19.63 -10.13 -5.06
C VAL A 281 18.24 -10.69 -4.83
N VAL A 282 17.24 -10.02 -5.37
CA VAL A 282 15.86 -10.49 -5.39
C VAL A 282 15.56 -11.04 -6.78
N ARG A 283 15.03 -12.26 -6.86
CA ARG A 283 14.56 -12.85 -8.10
C ARG A 283 13.08 -12.60 -8.26
N LEU A 284 12.73 -11.74 -9.22
CA LEU A 284 11.36 -11.42 -9.56
C LEU A 284 10.96 -12.26 -10.77
N TYR A 285 9.76 -12.80 -10.75
CA TYR A 285 9.13 -13.44 -11.90
C TYR A 285 7.86 -12.67 -12.24
N LYS A 286 7.81 -12.07 -13.44
CA LYS A 286 6.63 -11.38 -13.91
C LYS A 286 5.65 -12.41 -14.46
N GLN A 287 4.42 -12.38 -13.96
CA GLN A 287 3.34 -13.24 -14.37
C GLN A 287 3.20 -13.27 -15.90
N ASP A 288 2.98 -14.47 -16.43
CA ASP A 288 2.80 -14.66 -17.84
C ASP A 288 1.35 -14.36 -18.31
N ASN A 289 1.16 -14.18 -19.62
CA ASN A 289 -0.13 -13.75 -20.16
C ASN A 289 -1.18 -14.88 -20.20
N ASP A 290 -0.77 -16.15 -20.09
CA ASP A 290 -1.66 -17.31 -20.12
C ASP A 290 -2.22 -17.66 -18.72
N TYR A 291 -1.82 -16.93 -17.70
CA TYR A 291 -2.27 -17.13 -16.33
C TYR A 291 -3.71 -16.67 -16.11
N ASP A 292 -4.56 -17.55 -15.56
CA ASP A 292 -5.93 -17.20 -15.20
C ASP A 292 -6.00 -16.48 -13.86
N ILE A 293 -6.16 -15.15 -13.92
CA ILE A 293 -6.23 -14.27 -12.75
C ILE A 293 -7.53 -14.42 -11.96
N GLU A 294 -8.57 -15.09 -12.50
CA GLU A 294 -9.85 -15.28 -11.83
C GLU A 294 -9.92 -16.65 -11.13
N ASP A 295 -8.96 -17.55 -11.39
CA ASP A 295 -8.87 -18.83 -10.70
C ASP A 295 -8.04 -18.74 -9.41
N ARG A 296 -8.75 -18.78 -8.28
CA ARG A 296 -8.13 -18.74 -6.95
C ARG A 296 -7.17 -19.91 -6.70
N GLN A 297 -7.51 -21.11 -7.16
CA GLN A 297 -6.68 -22.29 -6.93
C GLN A 297 -5.36 -22.18 -7.71
N SER A 298 -5.44 -21.78 -8.96
CA SER A 298 -4.25 -21.51 -9.79
C SER A 298 -3.35 -20.44 -9.18
N ALA A 299 -3.93 -19.38 -8.58
CA ALA A 299 -3.17 -18.33 -7.88
C ALA A 299 -2.41 -18.89 -6.66
N LEU A 300 -3.04 -19.74 -5.85
CA LEU A 300 -2.41 -20.38 -4.69
C LEU A 300 -1.31 -21.37 -5.10
N GLU A 301 -1.53 -22.14 -6.15
CA GLU A 301 -0.55 -23.08 -6.67
C GLU A 301 0.67 -22.36 -7.26
N ALA A 302 0.45 -21.32 -8.06
CA ALA A 302 1.52 -20.52 -8.67
C ALA A 302 2.39 -19.85 -7.59
N THR A 303 1.79 -19.19 -6.60
CA THR A 303 2.55 -18.55 -5.51
C THR A 303 3.40 -19.57 -4.74
N SER A 304 2.88 -20.79 -4.51
CA SER A 304 3.60 -21.87 -3.85
C SER A 304 4.72 -22.45 -4.70
N HIS A 305 4.49 -22.60 -6.00
CA HIS A 305 5.44 -23.15 -6.95
C HIS A 305 6.68 -22.24 -7.06
N TYR A 306 6.48 -20.96 -7.36
CA TYR A 306 7.57 -20.03 -7.51
C TYR A 306 8.33 -19.74 -6.21
N ALA A 307 7.65 -19.75 -5.06
CA ALA A 307 8.31 -19.64 -3.76
C ALA A 307 9.29 -20.81 -3.50
N LYS A 308 8.94 -22.05 -3.89
CA LYS A 308 9.84 -23.22 -3.78
C LYS A 308 11.07 -23.10 -4.68
N GLU A 309 10.95 -22.39 -5.80
CA GLU A 309 12.07 -22.10 -6.71
C GLU A 309 12.91 -20.88 -6.25
N GLY A 310 12.60 -20.27 -5.11
CA GLY A 310 13.26 -19.06 -4.63
C GLY A 310 12.95 -17.82 -5.47
N LYS A 311 11.79 -17.80 -6.16
CA LYS A 311 11.32 -16.68 -6.96
C LYS A 311 10.15 -15.98 -6.29
N ILE A 312 10.05 -14.67 -6.47
CA ILE A 312 8.89 -13.87 -6.04
C ILE A 312 8.03 -13.60 -7.27
N LEU A 313 6.83 -14.21 -7.28
CA LEU A 313 5.85 -13.97 -8.35
C LEU A 313 5.28 -12.55 -8.23
N THR A 314 5.32 -11.78 -9.32
CA THR A 314 4.82 -10.40 -9.41
C THR A 314 3.76 -10.27 -10.50
N GLY A 315 2.91 -9.26 -10.39
CA GLY A 315 1.79 -8.98 -11.28
C GLY A 315 0.46 -8.99 -10.53
N LEU A 316 -0.63 -9.02 -11.28
CA LEU A 316 -1.97 -9.27 -10.74
C LEU A 316 -2.12 -10.78 -10.49
N LEU A 317 -2.14 -11.18 -9.22
CA LEU A 317 -2.17 -12.60 -8.84
C LEU A 317 -3.60 -13.16 -8.83
N TYR A 318 -4.57 -12.37 -8.38
CA TYR A 318 -5.96 -12.79 -8.30
C TYR A 318 -6.92 -11.61 -8.36
N ILE A 319 -8.06 -11.78 -9.02
CA ILE A 319 -9.17 -10.84 -9.02
C ILE A 319 -10.52 -11.56 -9.08
N GLN A 320 -11.45 -11.11 -8.24
CA GLN A 320 -12.87 -11.46 -8.32
C GLN A 320 -13.64 -10.21 -8.73
N ARG A 321 -14.10 -10.14 -9.99
CA ARG A 321 -14.71 -8.91 -10.54
C ARG A 321 -16.07 -8.61 -9.94
N ASP A 322 -16.90 -9.63 -9.76
CA ASP A 322 -18.27 -9.50 -9.26
C ASP A 322 -18.31 -9.80 -7.76
N SER A 323 -17.74 -8.89 -6.95
CA SER A 323 -17.72 -9.03 -5.50
C SER A 323 -18.63 -8.01 -4.83
N GLU A 324 -19.36 -8.44 -3.80
CA GLU A 324 -20.11 -7.56 -2.91
C GLU A 324 -19.18 -7.01 -1.83
N GLU A 325 -19.08 -5.69 -1.74
CA GLU A 325 -18.29 -5.04 -0.72
C GLU A 325 -19.09 -4.84 0.59
N LEU A 326 -18.42 -4.43 1.67
CA LEU A 326 -19.00 -4.36 3.01
C LEU A 326 -20.34 -3.59 3.08
N HIS A 327 -20.49 -2.50 2.35
CA HIS A 327 -21.72 -1.71 2.33
C HIS A 327 -22.89 -2.45 1.66
N ASP A 328 -22.61 -3.31 0.67
CA ASP A 328 -23.62 -4.12 0.02
C ASP A 328 -24.09 -5.23 0.96
N VAL A 329 -23.14 -5.94 1.59
CA VAL A 329 -23.44 -7.03 2.53
C VAL A 329 -24.24 -6.54 3.77
N LEU A 330 -23.95 -5.33 4.24
CA LEU A 330 -24.63 -4.75 5.40
C LEU A 330 -25.89 -3.93 5.04
N ASP A 331 -26.19 -3.76 3.76
CA ASP A 331 -27.28 -2.89 3.27
C ASP A 331 -27.28 -1.52 3.96
N THR A 332 -26.11 -0.89 4.00
CA THR A 332 -25.95 0.40 4.68
C THR A 332 -26.62 1.53 3.89
N ALA A 333 -26.90 2.64 4.57
CA ALA A 333 -27.42 3.84 3.94
C ALA A 333 -26.54 4.26 2.75
N ARG A 334 -27.19 4.59 1.60
CA ARG A 334 -26.48 5.01 0.40
C ARG A 334 -25.79 6.37 0.55
N ARG A 335 -26.31 7.22 1.43
CA ARG A 335 -25.70 8.52 1.74
C ARG A 335 -24.69 8.37 2.88
N PRO A 336 -23.54 9.07 2.78
CA PRO A 336 -22.58 9.09 3.87
C PRO A 336 -23.18 9.59 5.18
N LEU A 337 -22.86 8.97 6.32
CA LEU A 337 -23.41 9.35 7.63
C LEU A 337 -23.10 10.80 7.98
N ASN A 338 -21.91 11.31 7.61
CA ASN A 338 -21.52 12.70 7.85
C ASN A 338 -22.33 13.74 7.04
N SER A 339 -23.09 13.31 6.04
CA SER A 339 -24.00 14.16 5.25
C SER A 339 -25.45 14.10 5.73
N MET A 340 -25.76 13.27 6.73
CA MET A 340 -27.09 13.12 7.27
C MET A 340 -27.34 14.12 8.41
N ASN A 341 -28.56 14.61 8.50
CA ASN A 341 -28.97 15.47 9.59
C ASN A 341 -29.40 14.65 10.82
N GLU A 342 -29.60 15.34 11.96
CA GLU A 342 -29.93 14.70 13.23
C GLU A 342 -31.21 13.83 13.17
N GLN A 343 -32.24 14.29 12.43
CA GLN A 343 -33.50 13.53 12.30
C GLN A 343 -33.34 12.24 11.48
N GLN A 344 -32.37 12.20 10.57
CA GLN A 344 -32.05 11.01 9.79
C GLN A 344 -31.21 10.01 10.58
N LEU A 345 -30.31 10.50 11.46
CA LEU A 345 -29.47 9.66 12.33
C LEU A 345 -30.20 9.20 13.58
N CYS A 346 -31.11 10.03 14.10
CA CYS A 346 -31.88 9.77 15.33
C CYS A 346 -33.35 10.02 15.05
N PRO A 347 -34.09 9.09 14.40
CA PRO A 347 -35.46 9.32 13.95
C PRO A 347 -36.50 9.46 15.10
N GLY A 348 -36.11 9.26 16.37
CA GLY A 348 -36.90 9.56 17.55
C GLY A 348 -37.91 8.49 17.95
N PRO A 349 -38.73 8.75 19.04
CA PRO A 349 -39.60 7.75 19.64
C PRO A 349 -40.66 7.17 18.70
N ARG A 350 -41.20 7.96 17.79
CA ARG A 350 -42.23 7.50 16.84
C ARG A 350 -41.75 6.35 15.94
N PHE A 351 -40.49 6.34 15.59
CA PHE A 351 -39.90 5.26 14.79
C PHE A 351 -39.76 3.99 15.63
N LEU A 352 -39.37 4.13 16.92
CA LEU A 352 -39.31 3.03 17.86
C LEU A 352 -40.69 2.42 18.10
N ASP A 353 -41.74 3.25 18.24
CA ASP A 353 -43.13 2.80 18.37
C ASP A 353 -43.58 1.99 17.14
N SER A 354 -43.18 2.41 15.93
CA SER A 354 -43.45 1.68 14.69
C SER A 354 -42.79 0.29 14.69
N ILE A 355 -41.52 0.21 15.11
CA ILE A 355 -40.78 -1.08 15.22
C ILE A 355 -41.46 -1.98 16.26
N ASN A 356 -41.81 -1.43 17.43
CA ASN A 356 -42.45 -2.19 18.51
C ASN A 356 -43.84 -2.69 18.11
N ALA A 357 -44.60 -1.94 17.30
CA ALA A 357 -45.88 -2.36 16.76
C ALA A 357 -45.77 -3.55 15.80
N GLY A 358 -44.69 -3.62 15.03
CA GLY A 358 -44.40 -4.74 14.13
C GLY A 358 -43.90 -6.01 14.82
N LEU A 359 -43.49 -5.91 16.08
CA LEU A 359 -43.02 -7.05 16.90
C LEU A 359 -44.12 -7.63 17.79
N ARG A 360 -45.32 -7.03 17.83
CA ARG A 360 -46.53 -7.49 18.55
C ARG A 360 -47.49 -8.18 17.60
#